data_21bfbec24c24fb3715df3d8bb99170ad
#
_entry.id   21bfbec24c24fb3715df3d8bb99170ad
#
_cell.length_a   1.000
_cell.length_b   1.000
_cell.length_c   1.000
_cell.angle_alpha   90.00
_cell.angle_beta   90.00
_cell.angle_gamma   90.00
#
_symmetry.space_group_name_H-M   'P 1'
#
loop_
_entity.id
_entity.type
_entity.pdbx_description
1 polymer ?
#
loop_
_entity_poly.entity_id
_entity_poly.type
_entity_poly.pdbx_seq_one_letter_code
_entity_poly.pdbx_strand_id
1 'polypeptide(L)'
;MRTTVAGSSVRLLLIPSLALGLAACLGIQGCGYDDYEPTEPAQIATGTFTISAAPLIVPVLQGGEGESKITLVRSGGFIGRVALAVAGAPPGLTARINPSSTTGTEATLIVTTLASVSATRASLLITATAAGQIDQRTTVTVEIRPPGIDETGNVTVDFSTCPAAGRPIWFAFHDGAGAWTQILGSAHVYRFNIASAKGGYAFVAAVWRGVTVSLAAQAELTSSTISPCGAAVPSLLLKTVSGTLAGLSPGDVVYLGMGGPNPDPEGGPVASSFTLSGLQDGNLDLIAYRSSPPEFGTSERVIIRRDQNIANNGTLGIIDFNAAESFAPATATVTVTGAGSVPFKHEHAMSYYAGAACSYYDLYYHSNIGVNDFTMRGIPAAQQRATDFHSIFVHSSSGNSRRYVLESFHTLANRTIALPAALPVPTITTPAGGHRRMQASLTLPPDYQQSLYLDFYYNEPRGAAGQGVMTASFAWLGGATATLAFPDFSRVTGWKSSFMPASDASSSWYMSARGANSAGAGGPCVENARFVFASVSGTGPI
;
A
#
# COMPACT_ATOMS: atom_id res chain seq x y z
N MET A 1 15.82 1.13 30.29
CA MET A 1 16.41 -0.12 29.78
C MET A 1 16.95 0.16 28.38
N ARG A 2 18.25 0.27 28.25
CA ARG A 2 18.90 0.60 26.96
C ARG A 2 19.06 -0.68 26.17
N THR A 3 18.53 -0.73 24.95
CA THR A 3 18.78 -1.81 24.00
C THR A 3 19.69 -1.25 22.90
N THR A 4 20.92 -1.71 22.93
CA THR A 4 21.93 -1.45 21.90
C THR A 4 21.61 -2.26 20.65
N VAL A 5 21.49 -1.60 19.51
CA VAL A 5 21.41 -2.23 18.19
C VAL A 5 22.82 -2.42 17.68
N ALA A 6 23.21 -3.67 17.46
CA ALA A 6 24.49 -4.05 16.89
C ALA A 6 24.44 -3.90 15.36
N GLY A 7 25.41 -3.17 14.82
CA GLY A 7 25.61 -3.03 13.39
C GLY A 7 26.18 -4.31 12.76
N SER A 8 25.57 -4.78 11.69
CA SER A 8 26.07 -5.89 10.87
C SER A 8 26.98 -5.37 9.77
N SER A 9 28.25 -5.71 9.88
CA SER A 9 29.28 -5.46 8.88
C SER A 9 29.14 -6.46 7.73
N VAL A 10 28.98 -5.97 6.51
CA VAL A 10 29.07 -6.79 5.29
C VAL A 10 30.55 -7.06 5.01
N ARG A 11 30.95 -8.32 5.05
CA ARG A 11 32.26 -8.79 4.58
C ARG A 11 32.18 -9.18 3.10
N LEU A 12 32.96 -8.47 2.32
CA LEU A 12 33.25 -8.77 0.92
C LEU A 12 34.19 -9.98 0.85
N LEU A 13 33.77 -11.09 0.25
CA LEU A 13 34.61 -12.26 0.00
C LEU A 13 35.23 -12.14 -1.39
N LEU A 14 36.53 -11.97 -1.42
CA LEU A 14 37.40 -12.11 -2.57
C LEU A 14 37.65 -13.60 -2.86
N ILE A 15 37.42 -14.02 -4.10
CA ILE A 15 37.75 -15.36 -4.60
C ILE A 15 39.14 -15.30 -5.25
N PRO A 16 40.09 -16.13 -4.85
CA PRO A 16 41.36 -16.22 -5.58
C PRO A 16 41.28 -17.24 -6.73
N SER A 17 41.93 -16.84 -7.81
CA SER A 17 42.17 -17.61 -9.03
C SER A 17 42.96 -18.89 -8.77
N LEU A 18 42.57 -19.99 -9.39
CA LEU A 18 43.30 -21.25 -9.35
C LEU A 18 44.14 -21.44 -10.61
N ALA A 19 45.43 -21.63 -10.39
CA ALA A 19 46.43 -21.86 -11.41
C ALA A 19 46.45 -23.31 -11.88
N LEU A 20 46.84 -23.47 -13.14
CA LEU A 20 47.15 -24.71 -13.85
C LEU A 20 48.20 -25.57 -13.09
N GLY A 21 47.94 -26.86 -13.00
CA GLY A 21 48.91 -27.88 -12.67
C GLY A 21 48.90 -29.02 -13.69
N LEU A 22 49.86 -28.97 -14.59
CA LEU A 22 50.20 -30.05 -15.53
C LEU A 22 51.05 -31.09 -14.83
N ALA A 23 50.61 -32.33 -14.74
CA ALA A 23 51.48 -33.45 -14.35
C ALA A 23 51.36 -34.62 -15.33
N ALA A 24 52.44 -34.85 -16.02
CA ALA A 24 52.66 -36.03 -16.82
C ALA A 24 53.02 -37.23 -15.94
N CYS A 25 52.45 -38.40 -16.20
CA CYS A 25 52.97 -39.67 -15.75
C CYS A 25 53.05 -40.66 -16.93
N LEU A 26 54.29 -41.06 -17.20
CA LEU A 26 54.63 -42.14 -18.11
C LEU A 26 54.36 -43.51 -17.45
N GLY A 27 53.82 -44.41 -18.27
CA GLY A 27 54.21 -45.81 -18.38
C GLY A 27 53.80 -46.77 -17.27
N ILE A 28 53.00 -47.79 -17.72
CA ILE A 28 53.38 -49.22 -17.60
C ILE A 28 52.28 -50.01 -18.36
N GLN A 29 52.73 -50.89 -19.26
CA GLN A 29 51.93 -51.85 -19.99
C GLN A 29 51.32 -52.89 -19.05
N GLY A 30 50.01 -53.09 -19.17
CA GLY A 30 49.29 -54.21 -18.59
C GLY A 30 48.22 -54.64 -19.59
N CYS A 31 48.39 -55.79 -20.28
CA CYS A 31 47.34 -56.43 -21.03
C CYS A 31 46.20 -56.83 -20.09
N GLY A 32 45.07 -56.18 -20.25
CA GLY A 32 43.82 -56.53 -19.58
C GLY A 32 42.75 -56.74 -20.64
N TYR A 33 42.14 -57.88 -20.62
CA TYR A 33 41.02 -58.35 -21.40
C TYR A 33 39.98 -57.23 -21.64
N ASP A 34 39.66 -56.96 -22.89
CA ASP A 34 38.49 -56.19 -23.28
C ASP A 34 37.24 -57.00 -22.94
N ASP A 35 36.64 -56.73 -21.79
CA ASP A 35 35.25 -57.06 -21.54
C ASP A 35 34.42 -56.12 -22.39
N TYR A 36 34.00 -56.61 -23.55
CA TYR A 36 33.00 -56.00 -24.41
C TYR A 36 31.67 -56.08 -23.65
N GLU A 37 31.36 -55.08 -22.78
CA GLU A 37 29.99 -54.87 -22.34
C GLU A 37 29.16 -54.51 -23.56
N PRO A 38 28.14 -55.31 -23.89
CA PRO A 38 27.22 -54.94 -24.95
C PRO A 38 26.53 -53.65 -24.50
N THR A 39 26.82 -52.53 -25.17
CA THR A 39 26.03 -51.30 -25.06
C THR A 39 24.57 -51.71 -25.23
N GLU A 40 23.80 -51.64 -24.14
CA GLU A 40 22.35 -51.79 -24.25
C GLU A 40 21.85 -50.90 -25.37
N PRO A 41 21.07 -51.43 -26.30
CA PRO A 41 20.51 -50.61 -27.37
C PRO A 41 19.68 -49.52 -26.68
N ALA A 42 20.00 -48.26 -26.98
CA ALA A 42 19.26 -47.14 -26.49
C ALA A 42 17.77 -47.44 -26.59
N GLN A 43 17.09 -47.57 -25.45
CA GLN A 43 15.66 -47.86 -25.44
C GLN A 43 14.98 -46.79 -26.28
N ILE A 44 14.51 -47.15 -27.47
CA ILE A 44 13.67 -46.28 -28.28
C ILE A 44 12.45 -46.02 -27.44
N ALA A 45 12.30 -44.80 -26.96
CA ALA A 45 11.19 -44.39 -26.13
C ALA A 45 9.89 -44.75 -26.87
N THR A 46 9.27 -45.87 -26.45
CA THR A 46 7.97 -46.29 -26.98
C THR A 46 6.94 -45.31 -26.46
N GLY A 47 6.22 -44.65 -27.36
CA GLY A 47 5.23 -43.67 -27.03
C GLY A 47 5.41 -42.38 -27.83
N THR A 48 4.45 -41.50 -27.72
CA THR A 48 4.41 -40.24 -28.46
C THR A 48 4.04 -39.08 -27.55
N PHE A 49 4.12 -37.85 -28.03
CA PHE A 49 3.57 -36.69 -27.38
C PHE A 49 2.85 -35.79 -28.37
N THR A 50 1.92 -34.98 -27.88
CA THR A 50 1.27 -33.92 -28.65
C THR A 50 1.35 -32.62 -27.86
N ILE A 51 1.23 -31.48 -28.55
CA ILE A 51 1.18 -30.16 -27.91
C ILE A 51 -0.11 -29.44 -28.29
N SER A 52 -0.58 -28.62 -27.36
CA SER A 52 -1.64 -27.65 -27.58
C SER A 52 -1.30 -26.35 -26.87
N ALA A 53 -1.92 -25.25 -27.28
CA ALA A 53 -1.77 -23.94 -26.63
C ALA A 53 -3.15 -23.37 -26.26
N ALA A 54 -3.27 -22.71 -25.13
CA ALA A 54 -4.48 -22.02 -24.71
C ALA A 54 -4.14 -20.75 -23.92
N PRO A 55 -4.67 -19.59 -24.32
CA PRO A 55 -5.52 -19.34 -25.48
C PRO A 55 -4.75 -19.40 -26.81
N LEU A 56 -5.43 -19.75 -27.91
CA LEU A 56 -4.84 -19.72 -29.26
C LEU A 56 -4.72 -18.30 -29.83
N ILE A 57 -5.48 -17.35 -29.30
CA ILE A 57 -5.37 -15.92 -29.62
C ILE A 57 -4.96 -15.20 -28.36
N VAL A 58 -3.80 -14.56 -28.39
CA VAL A 58 -3.23 -13.78 -27.30
C VAL A 58 -3.36 -12.30 -27.66
N PRO A 59 -4.32 -11.56 -27.10
CA PRO A 59 -4.37 -10.11 -27.27
C PRO A 59 -3.24 -9.49 -26.44
N VAL A 60 -2.43 -8.65 -27.08
CA VAL A 60 -1.31 -7.93 -26.45
C VAL A 60 -1.40 -6.47 -26.87
N LEU A 61 -1.31 -5.58 -25.89
CA LEU A 61 -1.27 -4.16 -26.18
C LEU A 61 0.14 -3.72 -26.60
N GLN A 62 0.24 -2.69 -27.42
CA GLN A 62 1.53 -2.08 -27.75
C GLN A 62 2.27 -1.69 -26.46
N GLY A 63 3.51 -2.17 -26.28
CA GLY A 63 4.29 -2.00 -25.05
C GLY A 63 3.93 -2.98 -23.92
N GLY A 64 3.00 -3.91 -24.16
CA GLY A 64 2.53 -4.88 -23.18
C GLY A 64 3.11 -6.27 -23.33
N GLU A 65 2.63 -7.18 -22.46
CA GLU A 65 3.01 -8.60 -22.43
C GLU A 65 1.74 -9.46 -22.40
N GLY A 66 1.81 -10.64 -22.99
CA GLY A 66 0.73 -11.63 -23.00
C GLY A 66 1.28 -13.04 -22.89
N GLU A 67 0.45 -13.98 -22.47
CA GLU A 67 0.85 -15.36 -22.22
C GLU A 67 -0.13 -16.36 -22.87
N SER A 68 0.41 -17.52 -23.26
CA SER A 68 -0.37 -18.70 -23.62
C SER A 68 0.24 -19.94 -23.00
N LYS A 69 -0.57 -20.74 -22.33
CA LYS A 69 -0.15 -22.00 -21.72
C LYS A 69 0.02 -23.06 -22.80
N ILE A 70 1.18 -23.68 -22.85
CA ILE A 70 1.47 -24.83 -23.70
C ILE A 70 1.29 -26.10 -22.88
N THR A 71 0.40 -26.97 -23.31
CA THR A 71 0.16 -28.26 -22.66
C THR A 71 0.75 -29.39 -23.52
N LEU A 72 1.54 -30.27 -22.93
CA LEU A 72 2.08 -31.46 -23.51
C LEU A 72 1.30 -32.69 -23.01
N VAL A 73 0.70 -33.42 -23.93
CA VAL A 73 0.04 -34.69 -23.60
C VAL A 73 0.97 -35.82 -24.04
N ARG A 74 1.39 -36.64 -23.08
CA ARG A 74 2.29 -37.76 -23.25
C ARG A 74 1.51 -39.04 -23.27
N SER A 75 1.78 -39.94 -24.24
CA SER A 75 1.06 -41.21 -24.39
C SER A 75 2.04 -42.37 -24.65
N GLY A 76 1.59 -43.59 -24.44
CA GLY A 76 2.38 -44.80 -24.70
C GLY A 76 3.65 -44.91 -23.84
N GLY A 77 3.68 -44.28 -22.65
CA GLY A 77 4.86 -44.34 -21.77
C GLY A 77 6.01 -43.38 -22.14
N PHE A 78 5.76 -42.39 -22.99
CA PHE A 78 6.79 -41.40 -23.34
C PHE A 78 7.18 -40.51 -22.15
N ILE A 79 8.41 -40.59 -21.67
CA ILE A 79 8.99 -39.80 -20.58
C ILE A 79 10.14 -38.86 -21.04
N GLY A 80 10.46 -38.88 -22.35
CA GLY A 80 11.57 -38.14 -22.92
C GLY A 80 11.47 -36.61 -22.71
N ARG A 81 12.62 -35.93 -22.71
CA ARG A 81 12.67 -34.45 -22.67
C ARG A 81 12.18 -33.89 -24.01
N VAL A 82 11.30 -32.90 -23.94
CA VAL A 82 10.79 -32.18 -25.11
C VAL A 82 11.39 -30.78 -25.12
N ALA A 83 12.06 -30.39 -26.20
CA ALA A 83 12.52 -29.04 -26.45
C ALA A 83 11.41 -28.23 -27.15
N LEU A 84 11.23 -26.97 -26.75
CA LEU A 84 10.19 -26.07 -27.24
C LEU A 84 10.84 -24.83 -27.86
N ALA A 85 10.48 -24.52 -29.08
CA ALA A 85 10.93 -23.33 -29.79
C ALA A 85 9.73 -22.54 -30.33
N VAL A 86 9.89 -21.23 -30.45
CA VAL A 86 8.92 -20.34 -31.07
C VAL A 86 9.57 -19.55 -32.20
N ALA A 87 8.86 -19.41 -33.32
CA ALA A 87 9.28 -18.66 -34.48
C ALA A 87 8.13 -17.80 -35.04
N GLY A 88 8.45 -16.85 -35.95
CA GLY A 88 7.45 -16.02 -36.61
C GLY A 88 7.18 -14.69 -35.94
N ALA A 89 7.95 -14.28 -34.92
CA ALA A 89 7.80 -12.98 -34.30
C ALA A 89 8.27 -11.85 -35.24
N PRO A 90 7.40 -10.89 -35.61
CA PRO A 90 7.78 -9.75 -36.41
C PRO A 90 8.65 -8.75 -35.62
N PRO A 91 9.32 -7.79 -36.28
CA PRO A 91 10.04 -6.74 -35.61
C PRO A 91 9.16 -6.00 -34.59
N GLY A 92 9.68 -5.78 -33.36
CA GLY A 92 8.96 -5.15 -32.28
C GLY A 92 8.11 -6.10 -31.40
N LEU A 93 8.05 -7.38 -31.76
CA LEU A 93 7.47 -8.45 -30.95
C LEU A 93 8.56 -9.43 -30.56
N THR A 94 8.68 -9.72 -29.26
CA THR A 94 9.57 -10.74 -28.73
C THR A 94 8.73 -11.88 -28.16
N ALA A 95 9.09 -13.13 -28.51
CA ALA A 95 8.41 -14.31 -28.00
C ALA A 95 9.43 -15.28 -27.39
N ARG A 96 9.12 -15.86 -26.24
CA ARG A 96 9.93 -16.87 -25.57
C ARG A 96 9.07 -17.93 -24.91
N ILE A 97 9.59 -19.13 -24.76
CA ILE A 97 8.90 -20.21 -24.04
C ILE A 97 9.66 -20.51 -22.74
N ASN A 98 8.93 -20.63 -21.64
CA ASN A 98 9.50 -20.93 -20.34
C ASN A 98 8.75 -22.10 -19.67
N PRO A 99 9.43 -23.21 -19.34
CA PRO A 99 10.81 -23.54 -19.75
C PRO A 99 10.91 -23.87 -21.24
N SER A 100 12.06 -23.58 -21.83
CA SER A 100 12.35 -23.92 -23.26
C SER A 100 12.57 -25.42 -23.52
N SER A 101 12.66 -26.23 -22.47
CA SER A 101 12.63 -27.68 -22.51
C SER A 101 12.08 -28.27 -21.22
N THR A 102 11.30 -29.35 -21.33
CA THR A 102 10.63 -29.93 -20.16
C THR A 102 10.49 -31.45 -20.26
N THR A 103 10.51 -32.13 -19.12
CA THR A 103 10.03 -33.50 -18.94
C THR A 103 8.62 -33.55 -18.37
N GLY A 104 8.09 -32.40 -17.94
CA GLY A 104 6.73 -32.22 -17.44
C GLY A 104 5.67 -32.09 -18.56
N THR A 105 4.51 -31.63 -18.21
CA THR A 105 3.33 -31.52 -19.08
C THR A 105 2.97 -30.08 -19.44
N GLU A 106 3.74 -29.09 -18.98
CA GLU A 106 3.39 -27.69 -19.17
C GLU A 106 4.61 -26.80 -19.46
N ALA A 107 4.39 -25.75 -20.24
CA ALA A 107 5.28 -24.62 -20.46
C ALA A 107 4.44 -23.38 -20.78
N THR A 108 5.02 -22.19 -20.73
CA THR A 108 4.32 -20.92 -21.02
C THR A 108 5.01 -20.21 -22.18
N LEU A 109 4.27 -19.87 -23.23
CA LEU A 109 4.66 -18.90 -24.23
C LEU A 109 4.46 -17.50 -23.63
N ILE A 110 5.51 -16.70 -23.61
CA ILE A 110 5.50 -15.31 -23.15
C ILE A 110 5.81 -14.44 -24.36
N VAL A 111 4.95 -13.45 -24.60
CA VAL A 111 5.05 -12.52 -25.72
C VAL A 111 5.12 -11.11 -25.19
N THR A 112 6.11 -10.33 -25.65
CA THR A 112 6.29 -8.91 -25.25
C THR A 112 6.35 -8.06 -26.51
N THR A 113 5.67 -6.91 -26.51
CA THR A 113 5.64 -5.96 -27.63
C THR A 113 6.31 -4.64 -27.28
N LEU A 114 6.96 -4.00 -28.23
CA LEU A 114 7.39 -2.62 -28.08
C LEU A 114 6.19 -1.66 -28.20
N ALA A 115 6.24 -0.52 -27.52
CA ALA A 115 5.23 0.50 -27.64
C ALA A 115 5.08 1.07 -29.07
N SER A 116 6.16 0.99 -29.86
CA SER A 116 6.19 1.47 -31.26
C SER A 116 5.79 0.44 -32.30
N VAL A 117 5.48 -0.81 -31.89
CA VAL A 117 5.06 -1.84 -32.86
C VAL A 117 3.69 -1.47 -33.44
N SER A 118 3.48 -1.68 -34.74
CA SER A 118 2.17 -1.43 -35.35
C SER A 118 1.11 -2.40 -34.84
N ALA A 119 -0.10 -1.92 -34.63
CA ALA A 119 -1.25 -2.77 -34.33
C ALA A 119 -1.50 -3.73 -35.49
N THR A 120 -1.36 -5.05 -35.26
CA THR A 120 -1.49 -6.08 -36.28
C THR A 120 -1.69 -7.45 -35.65
N ARG A 121 -1.91 -8.46 -36.46
CA ARG A 121 -1.90 -9.86 -36.04
C ARG A 121 -0.61 -10.52 -36.49
N ALA A 122 0.03 -11.29 -35.60
CA ALA A 122 1.20 -12.07 -35.86
C ALA A 122 0.93 -13.55 -35.52
N SER A 123 1.33 -14.47 -36.41
CA SER A 123 1.20 -15.90 -36.14
C SER A 123 2.54 -16.45 -35.66
N LEU A 124 2.58 -16.97 -34.45
CA LEU A 124 3.75 -17.62 -33.87
C LEU A 124 3.63 -19.11 -34.00
N LEU A 125 4.63 -19.73 -34.63
CA LEU A 125 4.73 -21.18 -34.73
C LEU A 125 5.52 -21.73 -33.54
N ILE A 126 4.88 -22.57 -32.74
CA ILE A 126 5.52 -23.31 -31.67
C ILE A 126 5.85 -24.70 -32.19
N THR A 127 7.11 -25.07 -32.07
CA THR A 127 7.61 -26.41 -32.46
C THR A 127 8.14 -27.09 -31.21
N ALA A 128 7.72 -28.34 -31.03
CA ALA A 128 8.17 -29.20 -29.95
C ALA A 128 8.89 -30.41 -30.56
N THR A 129 10.14 -30.65 -30.14
CA THR A 129 11.01 -31.71 -30.65
C THR A 129 11.49 -32.61 -29.53
N ALA A 130 11.59 -33.90 -29.79
CA ALA A 130 12.20 -34.86 -28.89
C ALA A 130 12.93 -35.95 -29.66
N ALA A 131 13.99 -36.49 -29.07
CA ALA A 131 14.80 -37.52 -29.72
C ALA A 131 13.96 -38.74 -30.13
N GLY A 132 14.04 -39.13 -31.38
CA GLY A 132 13.32 -40.29 -31.94
C GLY A 132 11.80 -40.08 -32.12
N GLN A 133 11.30 -38.84 -32.00
CA GLN A 133 9.89 -38.51 -32.17
C GLN A 133 9.67 -37.58 -33.37
N ILE A 134 8.45 -37.60 -33.90
CA ILE A 134 8.00 -36.64 -34.91
C ILE A 134 7.75 -35.29 -34.24
N ASP A 135 8.26 -34.21 -34.84
CA ASP A 135 8.02 -32.85 -34.39
C ASP A 135 6.53 -32.52 -34.30
N GLN A 136 6.13 -31.99 -33.18
CA GLN A 136 4.77 -31.50 -32.99
C GLN A 136 4.74 -29.97 -33.15
N ARG A 137 3.66 -29.46 -33.72
CA ARG A 137 3.55 -28.02 -34.00
C ARG A 137 2.16 -27.51 -33.61
N THR A 138 2.11 -26.28 -33.09
CA THR A 138 0.89 -25.53 -32.87
C THR A 138 1.11 -24.07 -33.18
N THR A 139 0.05 -23.34 -33.53
CA THR A 139 0.14 -21.93 -33.88
C THR A 139 -0.63 -21.11 -32.86
N VAL A 140 -0.02 -20.04 -32.38
CA VAL A 140 -0.67 -19.03 -31.52
C VAL A 140 -0.70 -17.70 -32.28
N THR A 141 -1.87 -17.10 -32.39
CA THR A 141 -2.04 -15.77 -32.98
C THR A 141 -1.89 -14.72 -31.91
N VAL A 142 -0.96 -13.82 -32.09
CA VAL A 142 -0.83 -12.61 -31.25
C VAL A 142 -1.59 -11.48 -31.93
N GLU A 143 -2.57 -10.93 -31.24
CA GLU A 143 -3.33 -9.76 -31.71
C GLU A 143 -2.80 -8.51 -31.03
N ILE A 144 -1.94 -7.76 -31.72
CA ILE A 144 -1.36 -6.51 -31.22
C ILE A 144 -2.40 -5.41 -31.41
N ARG A 145 -2.85 -4.84 -30.29
CA ARG A 145 -3.85 -3.80 -30.27
C ARG A 145 -3.22 -2.45 -29.93
N PRO A 146 -3.71 -1.34 -30.50
CA PRO A 146 -3.28 -0.01 -30.06
C PRO A 146 -3.67 0.19 -28.58
N PRO A 147 -2.93 1.03 -27.83
CA PRO A 147 -3.37 1.44 -26.53
C PRO A 147 -4.74 2.10 -26.66
N GLY A 148 -5.73 1.55 -26.00
CA GLY A 148 -7.03 2.20 -25.86
C GLY A 148 -6.87 3.36 -24.89
N ILE A 149 -6.44 4.51 -25.37
CA ILE A 149 -6.48 5.74 -24.61
C ILE A 149 -7.91 6.25 -24.74
N ASP A 150 -8.74 5.97 -23.73
CA ASP A 150 -10.01 6.68 -23.63
C ASP A 150 -9.72 8.05 -23.00
N GLU A 151 -9.52 9.06 -23.84
CA GLU A 151 -9.29 10.44 -23.39
C GLU A 151 -10.59 11.12 -22.88
N THR A 152 -11.74 10.47 -23.02
CA THR A 152 -13.07 11.04 -22.77
C THR A 152 -13.80 10.45 -21.57
N GLY A 153 -13.15 9.60 -20.78
CA GLY A 153 -13.77 8.95 -19.62
C GLY A 153 -14.25 9.94 -18.54
N ASN A 154 -15.39 9.63 -17.91
CA ASN A 154 -15.93 10.42 -16.80
C ASN A 154 -15.19 10.18 -15.46
N VAL A 155 -14.34 9.16 -15.38
CA VAL A 155 -13.44 8.89 -14.24
C VAL A 155 -12.00 9.09 -14.68
N THR A 156 -11.23 9.80 -13.89
CA THR A 156 -9.80 10.00 -14.10
C THR A 156 -9.02 9.53 -12.88
N VAL A 157 -8.06 8.61 -13.08
CA VAL A 157 -7.10 8.18 -12.07
C VAL A 157 -5.69 8.57 -12.51
N ASP A 158 -5.05 9.45 -11.76
CA ASP A 158 -3.78 10.08 -12.12
C ASP A 158 -2.64 9.61 -11.20
N PHE A 159 -1.71 8.86 -11.78
CA PHE A 159 -0.47 8.40 -11.13
C PHE A 159 0.76 9.20 -11.60
N SER A 160 0.58 10.30 -12.32
CA SER A 160 1.72 11.09 -12.83
C SER A 160 2.62 11.61 -11.72
N THR A 161 2.02 11.93 -10.57
CA THR A 161 2.71 12.39 -9.36
C THR A 161 3.37 11.29 -8.56
N CYS A 162 3.04 10.02 -8.85
CA CYS A 162 3.62 8.89 -8.14
C CYS A 162 5.11 8.70 -8.49
N PRO A 163 5.94 8.32 -7.51
CA PRO A 163 7.28 7.82 -7.81
C PRO A 163 7.17 6.61 -8.75
N ALA A 164 8.21 6.35 -9.55
CA ALA A 164 8.20 5.27 -10.55
C ALA A 164 7.76 3.91 -9.96
N ALA A 165 8.13 3.66 -8.73
CA ALA A 165 7.76 2.47 -7.97
C ALA A 165 6.26 2.32 -7.69
N GLY A 166 5.55 3.43 -7.49
CA GLY A 166 4.11 3.47 -7.22
C GLY A 166 3.23 3.48 -8.47
N ARG A 167 3.84 3.58 -9.67
CA ARG A 167 3.10 3.63 -10.92
C ARG A 167 2.58 2.25 -11.33
N PRO A 168 1.35 2.17 -11.90
CA PRO A 168 0.80 0.90 -12.33
C PRO A 168 1.59 0.26 -13.47
N ILE A 169 1.84 -1.05 -13.33
CA ILE A 169 2.28 -1.94 -14.42
C ILE A 169 1.10 -2.68 -15.07
N TRP A 170 -0.04 -2.65 -14.42
CA TRP A 170 -1.31 -3.17 -14.89
C TRP A 170 -2.44 -2.35 -14.28
N PHE A 171 -3.48 -2.07 -15.06
CA PHE A 171 -4.66 -1.31 -14.63
C PHE A 171 -5.92 -1.86 -15.31
N ALA A 172 -7.00 -1.99 -14.55
CA ALA A 172 -8.30 -2.40 -15.07
C ALA A 172 -9.43 -1.66 -14.34
N PHE A 173 -10.59 -1.59 -14.96
CA PHE A 173 -11.81 -1.05 -14.36
C PHE A 173 -13.00 -1.98 -14.60
N HIS A 174 -14.07 -1.78 -13.88
CA HIS A 174 -15.38 -2.39 -14.16
C HIS A 174 -16.49 -1.38 -13.93
N ASP A 175 -17.58 -1.53 -14.70
CA ASP A 175 -18.80 -0.74 -14.61
C ASP A 175 -19.94 -1.63 -14.10
N GLY A 176 -20.50 -1.29 -12.95
CA GLY A 176 -21.59 -2.02 -12.32
C GLY A 176 -21.26 -3.48 -12.01
N ALA A 177 -22.01 -4.39 -12.62
CA ALA A 177 -21.79 -5.84 -12.57
C ALA A 177 -21.01 -6.36 -13.79
N GLY A 178 -20.47 -5.45 -14.61
CA GLY A 178 -19.73 -5.80 -15.82
C GLY A 178 -18.41 -6.53 -15.54
N ALA A 179 -17.85 -7.13 -16.57
CA ALA A 179 -16.54 -7.74 -16.50
C ALA A 179 -15.44 -6.69 -16.29
N TRP A 180 -14.37 -7.06 -15.59
CA TRP A 180 -13.17 -6.26 -15.51
C TRP A 180 -12.51 -6.13 -16.87
N THR A 181 -12.17 -4.91 -17.25
CA THR A 181 -11.58 -4.57 -18.55
C THR A 181 -10.26 -3.84 -18.32
N GLN A 182 -9.18 -4.34 -18.93
CA GLN A 182 -7.90 -3.65 -18.90
C GLN A 182 -7.96 -2.39 -19.76
N ILE A 183 -7.36 -1.31 -19.28
CA ILE A 183 -7.08 -0.11 -20.08
C ILE A 183 -5.62 0.31 -19.92
N LEU A 184 -5.10 1.05 -20.87
CA LEU A 184 -3.80 1.70 -20.79
C LEU A 184 -3.99 3.19 -20.52
N GLY A 185 -3.12 3.73 -19.66
CA GLY A 185 -3.04 5.16 -19.40
C GLY A 185 -2.05 5.85 -20.35
N SER A 186 -2.29 7.11 -20.64
CA SER A 186 -1.32 8.01 -21.25
C SER A 186 -0.60 8.79 -20.16
N ALA A 187 0.74 8.83 -20.18
CA ALA A 187 1.54 9.51 -19.17
C ALA A 187 1.17 9.15 -17.71
N HIS A 188 0.77 7.88 -17.48
CA HIS A 188 0.28 7.36 -16.18
C HIS A 188 -1.07 7.93 -15.71
N VAL A 189 -1.85 8.51 -16.60
CA VAL A 189 -3.24 8.93 -16.37
C VAL A 189 -4.17 7.94 -17.05
N TYR A 190 -5.11 7.40 -16.29
CA TYR A 190 -6.10 6.42 -16.74
C TYR A 190 -7.48 7.04 -16.74
N ARG A 191 -8.19 6.99 -17.88
CA ARG A 191 -9.56 7.49 -18.02
C ARG A 191 -10.48 6.38 -18.48
N PHE A 192 -11.68 6.32 -17.92
CA PHE A 192 -12.68 5.31 -18.25
C PHE A 192 -14.09 5.81 -17.91
N ASN A 193 -15.08 5.14 -18.46
CA ASN A 193 -16.48 5.49 -18.25
C ASN A 193 -17.14 4.53 -17.26
N ILE A 194 -17.81 5.08 -16.26
CA ILE A 194 -18.73 4.39 -15.38
C ILE A 194 -20.13 4.96 -15.65
N ALA A 195 -21.00 4.15 -16.25
CA ALA A 195 -22.39 4.48 -16.53
C ALA A 195 -23.35 3.98 -15.46
N SER A 196 -22.98 2.89 -14.78
CA SER A 196 -23.75 2.30 -13.69
C SER A 196 -23.64 3.12 -12.41
N ALA A 197 -24.58 2.96 -11.49
CA ALA A 197 -24.60 3.67 -10.21
C ALA A 197 -23.33 3.41 -9.34
N LYS A 198 -22.58 2.37 -9.65
CA LYS A 198 -21.35 2.00 -8.95
C LYS A 198 -20.36 1.30 -9.87
N GLY A 199 -19.10 1.38 -9.54
CA GLY A 199 -18.03 0.75 -10.31
C GLY A 199 -16.73 0.66 -9.49
N GLY A 200 -15.62 0.47 -10.19
CA GLY A 200 -14.32 0.42 -9.51
C GLY A 200 -13.16 0.29 -10.47
N TYR A 201 -11.98 0.39 -9.92
CA TYR A 201 -10.74 0.16 -10.63
C TYR A 201 -9.78 -0.70 -9.80
N ALA A 202 -8.86 -1.35 -10.47
CA ALA A 202 -7.82 -2.15 -9.86
C ALA A 202 -6.48 -1.90 -10.56
N PHE A 203 -5.40 -1.95 -9.81
CA PHE A 203 -4.06 -1.79 -10.37
C PHE A 203 -3.02 -2.61 -9.61
N VAL A 204 -1.91 -2.88 -10.28
CA VAL A 204 -0.69 -3.47 -9.71
C VAL A 204 0.42 -2.46 -9.85
N ALA A 205 1.00 -2.01 -8.75
CA ALA A 205 2.14 -1.10 -8.75
C ALA A 205 3.46 -1.84 -9.01
N ALA A 206 4.45 -1.15 -9.61
CA ALA A 206 5.70 -1.75 -10.04
C ALA A 206 6.52 -2.39 -8.90
N VAL A 207 6.47 -1.83 -7.69
CA VAL A 207 7.27 -2.32 -6.53
C VAL A 207 6.48 -3.24 -5.61
N TRP A 208 5.19 -3.02 -5.44
CA TRP A 208 4.43 -3.70 -4.39
C TRP A 208 3.97 -5.11 -4.74
N ARG A 209 4.16 -5.55 -5.99
CA ARG A 209 3.73 -6.87 -6.50
C ARG A 209 2.41 -7.36 -5.86
N GLY A 210 1.45 -6.47 -5.74
CA GLY A 210 0.17 -6.72 -5.14
C GLY A 210 -0.93 -5.98 -5.87
N VAL A 211 -2.16 -6.42 -5.70
CA VAL A 211 -3.32 -5.82 -6.32
C VAL A 211 -3.99 -4.86 -5.36
N THR A 212 -4.21 -3.63 -5.81
CA THR A 212 -5.09 -2.68 -5.14
C THR A 212 -6.40 -2.59 -5.91
N VAL A 213 -7.52 -2.77 -5.23
CA VAL A 213 -8.88 -2.67 -5.77
C VAL A 213 -9.61 -1.55 -5.04
N SER A 214 -10.21 -0.63 -5.79
CA SER A 214 -11.02 0.46 -5.26
C SER A 214 -12.43 0.37 -5.84
N LEU A 215 -13.43 0.28 -4.96
CA LEU A 215 -14.84 0.14 -5.29
C LEU A 215 -15.60 1.32 -4.70
N ALA A 216 -16.33 2.05 -5.53
CA ALA A 216 -17.05 3.24 -5.08
C ALA A 216 -18.33 3.49 -5.90
N ALA A 217 -19.22 4.34 -5.38
CA ALA A 217 -20.35 4.82 -6.15
C ALA A 217 -19.85 5.69 -7.32
N GLN A 218 -20.61 5.74 -8.40
CA GLN A 218 -20.28 6.55 -9.57
C GLN A 218 -20.02 8.02 -9.19
N ALA A 219 -20.87 8.60 -8.36
CA ALA A 219 -20.74 9.99 -7.93
C ALA A 219 -19.42 10.26 -7.20
N GLU A 220 -18.91 9.29 -6.42
CA GLU A 220 -17.62 9.39 -5.73
C GLU A 220 -16.45 9.30 -6.72
N LEU A 221 -16.52 8.37 -7.69
CA LEU A 221 -15.50 8.19 -8.72
C LEU A 221 -15.39 9.36 -9.70
N THR A 222 -16.51 10.04 -9.97
CA THR A 222 -16.57 11.13 -10.95
C THR A 222 -16.44 12.53 -10.33
N SER A 223 -16.43 12.63 -9.01
CA SER A 223 -16.44 13.93 -8.30
C SER A 223 -15.16 14.74 -8.48
N SER A 224 -14.04 14.07 -8.69
CA SER A 224 -12.72 14.69 -8.86
C SER A 224 -11.74 13.72 -9.50
N THR A 225 -10.58 14.24 -9.95
CA THR A 225 -9.44 13.39 -10.31
C THR A 225 -8.93 12.62 -9.09
N ILE A 226 -8.87 11.31 -9.20
CA ILE A 226 -8.35 10.43 -8.16
C ILE A 226 -6.81 10.38 -8.29
N SER A 227 -6.10 10.83 -7.27
CA SER A 227 -4.63 10.81 -7.25
C SER A 227 -4.14 9.88 -6.13
N PRO A 228 -3.84 8.60 -6.42
CA PRO A 228 -3.48 7.61 -5.40
C PRO A 228 -2.23 7.94 -4.57
N CYS A 229 -1.33 8.76 -5.11
CA CYS A 229 -0.14 9.23 -4.40
C CYS A 229 -0.31 10.65 -3.81
N GLY A 230 -1.52 11.15 -3.77
CA GLY A 230 -1.80 12.54 -3.41
C GLY A 230 -1.50 13.52 -4.54
N ALA A 231 -1.93 14.76 -4.38
CA ALA A 231 -1.51 15.83 -5.29
C ALA A 231 0.01 15.98 -5.20
N ALA A 232 0.65 16.28 -6.34
CA ALA A 232 2.05 16.72 -6.28
C ALA A 232 2.10 17.92 -5.33
N VAL A 233 2.71 17.73 -4.18
CA VAL A 233 3.09 18.88 -3.37
C VAL A 233 4.06 19.64 -4.27
N PRO A 234 3.72 20.87 -4.73
CA PRO A 234 4.69 21.67 -5.45
C PRO A 234 5.98 21.58 -4.65
N SER A 235 7.14 21.53 -5.30
CA SER A 235 8.41 21.64 -4.60
C SER A 235 8.45 23.03 -3.96
N LEU A 236 7.76 23.12 -2.81
CA LEU A 236 7.72 24.32 -2.02
C LEU A 236 9.17 24.59 -1.64
N LEU A 237 9.60 25.80 -1.84
CA LEU A 237 10.86 26.28 -1.26
C LEU A 237 10.63 26.20 0.26
N LEU A 238 11.01 25.06 0.83
CA LEU A 238 10.85 24.83 2.26
C LEU A 238 11.87 25.71 2.98
N LYS A 239 11.37 26.46 3.95
CA LYS A 239 12.17 27.38 4.76
C LYS A 239 12.74 26.67 5.97
N THR A 240 13.84 27.21 6.46
CA THR A 240 14.43 26.88 7.76
C THR A 240 14.45 28.15 8.59
N VAL A 241 14.03 28.04 9.85
CA VAL A 241 14.11 29.13 10.83
C VAL A 241 14.74 28.62 12.12
N SER A 242 15.40 29.50 12.85
CA SER A 242 16.08 29.16 14.11
C SER A 242 15.67 30.10 15.24
N GLY A 243 15.98 29.73 16.46
CA GLY A 243 15.73 30.55 17.63
C GLY A 243 16.42 29.98 18.85
N THR A 244 16.23 30.64 19.98
CA THR A 244 16.73 30.20 21.28
C THR A 244 15.59 30.04 22.27
N LEU A 245 15.79 29.19 23.28
CA LEU A 245 14.85 28.88 24.35
C LEU A 245 15.35 29.47 25.65
N ALA A 246 14.44 30.01 26.45
CA ALA A 246 14.69 30.51 27.79
C ALA A 246 13.53 30.15 28.75
N GLY A 247 13.73 30.35 30.04
CA GLY A 247 12.70 30.06 31.04
C GLY A 247 12.51 28.58 31.30
N LEU A 248 13.57 27.79 31.25
CA LEU A 248 13.58 26.34 31.37
C LEU A 248 14.31 25.90 32.64
N SER A 249 13.80 24.82 33.24
CA SER A 249 14.42 24.12 34.37
C SER A 249 15.13 22.86 33.90
N PRO A 250 16.11 22.34 34.67
CA PRO A 250 16.73 21.07 34.35
C PRO A 250 15.69 19.95 34.22
N GLY A 251 15.71 19.24 33.09
CA GLY A 251 14.79 18.15 32.79
C GLY A 251 13.53 18.57 32.00
N ASP A 252 13.28 19.86 31.81
CA ASP A 252 12.18 20.31 30.94
C ASP A 252 12.38 19.82 29.50
N VAL A 253 11.28 19.59 28.82
CA VAL A 253 11.22 19.25 27.39
C VAL A 253 10.37 20.31 26.70
N VAL A 254 10.82 20.79 25.56
CA VAL A 254 10.07 21.77 24.76
C VAL A 254 9.66 21.12 23.45
N TYR A 255 8.41 21.29 23.11
CA TYR A 255 7.84 20.92 21.82
C TYR A 255 7.52 22.19 21.04
N LEU A 256 7.93 22.22 19.79
CA LEU A 256 7.79 23.37 18.90
C LEU A 256 7.18 22.93 17.58
N GLY A 257 6.24 23.69 17.08
CA GLY A 257 5.68 23.52 15.75
C GLY A 257 5.42 24.88 15.09
N MET A 258 5.63 24.96 13.78
CA MET A 258 5.34 26.16 13.01
C MET A 258 4.69 25.77 11.67
N GLY A 259 3.49 26.22 11.45
CA GLY A 259 2.57 26.03 10.34
C GLY A 259 2.99 25.14 9.18
N GLY A 260 2.29 24.00 9.03
CA GLY A 260 2.44 23.07 7.92
C GLY A 260 1.70 21.76 8.20
N PRO A 261 1.45 20.92 7.18
CA PRO A 261 0.65 19.70 7.34
C PRO A 261 1.29 18.61 8.21
N ASN A 262 2.52 18.78 8.68
CA ASN A 262 3.21 18.00 9.72
C ASN A 262 4.54 18.69 10.05
N PRO A 263 4.55 19.71 10.90
CA PRO A 263 5.80 20.08 11.51
C PRO A 263 6.20 18.90 12.41
N ASP A 264 7.35 18.28 12.15
CA ASP A 264 7.93 17.35 13.09
C ASP A 264 8.10 18.11 14.41
N PRO A 265 7.41 17.71 15.49
CA PRO A 265 7.63 18.33 16.78
C PRO A 265 9.07 18.02 17.17
N GLU A 266 9.93 19.02 17.17
CA GLU A 266 11.25 18.85 17.79
C GLU A 266 11.03 18.74 19.31
N GLY A 267 10.77 17.49 19.75
CA GLY A 267 10.75 17.13 21.16
C GLY A 267 12.09 16.56 21.56
N GLY A 268 12.73 17.15 22.54
CA GLY A 268 14.02 16.65 23.03
C GLY A 268 14.42 17.29 24.36
N PRO A 269 15.37 16.71 25.09
CA PRO A 269 15.96 17.37 26.25
C PRO A 269 16.54 18.71 25.81
N VAL A 270 16.30 19.71 26.62
CA VAL A 270 16.50 21.12 26.34
C VAL A 270 17.87 21.45 25.74
N ALA A 271 17.88 21.79 24.47
CA ALA A 271 18.91 22.60 23.87
C ALA A 271 18.53 24.08 24.07
N SER A 272 19.50 24.95 24.33
CA SER A 272 19.25 26.41 24.41
C SER A 272 18.93 27.04 23.05
N SER A 273 18.95 26.28 21.96
CA SER A 273 18.65 26.71 20.60
C SER A 273 17.90 25.62 19.83
N PHE A 274 17.11 26.02 18.85
CA PHE A 274 16.34 25.13 17.98
C PHE A 274 16.44 25.57 16.52
N THR A 275 16.12 24.63 15.63
CA THR A 275 15.97 24.89 14.19
C THR A 275 14.74 24.15 13.70
N LEU A 276 13.81 24.85 13.07
CA LEU A 276 12.65 24.29 12.39
C LEU A 276 12.91 24.31 10.88
N SER A 277 12.75 23.18 10.22
CA SER A 277 12.94 23.02 8.78
C SER A 277 11.69 22.48 8.13
N GLY A 278 11.62 22.55 6.81
CA GLY A 278 10.45 22.05 6.09
C GLY A 278 9.23 22.98 6.13
N LEU A 279 9.41 24.25 6.50
CA LEU A 279 8.33 25.22 6.63
C LEU A 279 7.91 25.78 5.27
N GLN A 280 6.62 25.93 5.07
CA GLN A 280 6.05 26.56 3.87
C GLN A 280 6.23 28.09 3.91
N ASP A 281 6.16 28.72 2.73
CA ASP A 281 6.09 30.17 2.62
C ASP A 281 4.76 30.72 3.16
N GLY A 282 4.80 31.93 3.68
CA GLY A 282 3.62 32.67 4.16
C GLY A 282 3.65 32.97 5.66
N ASN A 283 2.50 33.39 6.14
CA ASN A 283 2.28 33.65 7.56
C ASN A 283 1.95 32.34 8.26
N LEU A 284 2.81 31.95 9.19
CA LEU A 284 2.68 30.69 9.93
C LEU A 284 2.50 30.99 11.42
N ASP A 285 1.65 30.23 12.09
CA ASP A 285 1.57 30.29 13.55
C ASP A 285 2.68 29.42 14.14
N LEU A 286 3.39 29.94 15.13
CA LEU A 286 4.29 29.17 15.97
C LEU A 286 3.56 28.81 17.26
N ILE A 287 3.58 27.52 17.62
CA ILE A 287 3.15 27.04 18.93
C ILE A 287 4.31 26.31 19.59
N ALA A 288 4.63 26.75 20.81
CA ALA A 288 5.62 26.13 21.64
C ALA A 288 5.00 25.75 22.98
N TYR A 289 5.29 24.57 23.50
CA TYR A 289 4.92 24.23 24.85
C TYR A 289 6.06 23.56 25.61
N ARG A 290 6.10 23.83 26.91
CA ARG A 290 7.03 23.25 27.85
C ARG A 290 6.33 22.17 28.67
N SER A 291 7.01 21.06 28.88
CA SER A 291 6.62 19.94 29.72
C SER A 291 7.75 19.62 30.69
N SER A 292 7.43 19.34 31.94
CA SER A 292 8.41 19.02 32.99
C SER A 292 8.23 17.59 33.50
N PRO A 293 9.29 16.94 34.03
CA PRO A 293 9.17 15.65 34.68
C PRO A 293 8.21 15.67 35.88
N PRO A 294 7.52 14.58 36.21
CA PRO A 294 7.56 13.26 35.55
C PRO A 294 6.61 13.11 34.36
N GLU A 295 5.81 14.12 34.04
CA GLU A 295 4.72 14.05 33.07
C GLU A 295 5.16 14.57 31.69
N PHE A 296 6.13 13.88 31.08
CA PHE A 296 6.51 14.19 29.70
C PHE A 296 5.32 14.10 28.73
N GLY A 297 5.20 15.07 27.84
CA GLY A 297 4.06 15.19 26.92
C GLY A 297 2.87 15.97 27.45
N THR A 298 2.94 16.47 28.69
CA THR A 298 1.89 17.30 29.29
C THR A 298 2.30 18.76 29.27
N SER A 299 1.61 19.62 28.51
CA SER A 299 1.91 21.05 28.44
C SER A 299 1.66 21.75 29.78
N GLU A 300 2.67 22.41 30.34
CA GLU A 300 2.57 23.24 31.53
C GLU A 300 2.53 24.73 31.21
N ARG A 301 3.28 25.12 30.18
CA ARG A 301 3.35 26.48 29.68
C ARG A 301 3.28 26.43 28.17
N VAL A 302 2.55 27.38 27.59
CA VAL A 302 2.36 27.49 26.14
C VAL A 302 2.67 28.90 25.69
N ILE A 303 3.28 29.03 24.52
CA ILE A 303 3.49 30.29 23.79
C ILE A 303 2.89 30.11 22.40
N ILE A 304 2.11 31.09 21.96
CA ILE A 304 1.58 31.16 20.60
C ILE A 304 2.01 32.49 19.98
N ARG A 305 2.80 32.44 18.92
CA ARG A 305 3.12 33.61 18.10
C ARG A 305 2.43 33.48 16.77
N ARG A 306 1.53 34.40 16.50
CA ARG A 306 0.65 34.36 15.33
C ARG A 306 1.26 35.03 14.11
N ASP A 307 0.89 34.55 12.93
CA ASP A 307 1.19 35.17 11.61
C ASP A 307 2.67 35.48 11.41
N GLN A 308 3.56 34.59 11.82
CA GLN A 308 4.99 34.77 11.69
C GLN A 308 5.41 34.60 10.22
N ASN A 309 5.83 35.71 9.60
CA ASN A 309 6.37 35.69 8.24
C ASN A 309 7.90 35.88 8.28
N ILE A 310 8.63 34.80 8.36
CA ILE A 310 10.08 34.79 8.53
C ILE A 310 10.75 34.33 7.25
N ALA A 311 11.79 35.03 6.82
CA ALA A 311 12.60 34.64 5.67
C ALA A 311 13.32 33.31 5.93
N ASN A 312 13.68 32.62 4.84
CA ASN A 312 14.50 31.42 4.94
C ASN A 312 15.83 31.74 5.65
N ASN A 313 16.24 30.86 6.57
CA ASN A 313 17.38 31.04 7.48
C ASN A 313 17.26 32.25 8.42
N GLY A 314 16.04 32.76 8.62
CA GLY A 314 15.73 33.82 9.59
C GLY A 314 15.66 33.30 11.02
N THR A 315 15.48 34.25 11.96
CA THR A 315 15.36 33.92 13.39
C THR A 315 14.02 34.30 13.98
N LEU A 316 13.49 33.42 14.80
CA LEU A 316 12.31 33.64 15.66
C LEU A 316 12.65 34.41 16.95
N GLY A 317 13.94 34.65 17.20
CA GLY A 317 14.40 35.24 18.45
C GLY A 317 14.32 34.29 19.63
N ILE A 318 14.11 34.85 20.82
CA ILE A 318 14.03 34.08 22.06
C ILE A 318 12.57 33.69 22.31
N ILE A 319 12.33 32.40 22.59
CA ILE A 319 11.08 31.86 23.11
C ILE A 319 11.29 31.64 24.61
N ASP A 320 10.75 32.56 25.42
CA ASP A 320 10.98 32.58 26.87
C ASP A 320 9.69 32.19 27.63
N PHE A 321 9.70 31.01 28.24
CA PHE A 321 8.56 30.50 28.99
C PHE A 321 8.29 31.26 30.30
N ASN A 322 9.17 32.16 30.71
CA ASN A 322 8.94 33.11 31.84
C ASN A 322 8.42 34.47 31.37
N ALA A 323 8.40 34.74 30.06
CA ALA A 323 7.89 36.00 29.52
C ALA A 323 6.36 36.12 29.64
N ALA A 324 5.85 37.33 29.53
CA ALA A 324 4.41 37.62 29.63
C ALA A 324 3.56 36.97 28.52
N GLU A 325 4.16 36.64 27.38
CA GLU A 325 3.48 35.91 26.30
C GLU A 325 3.21 34.45 26.64
N SER A 326 3.90 33.89 27.62
CA SER A 326 3.74 32.52 28.06
C SER A 326 2.55 32.41 29.02
N PHE A 327 1.68 31.46 28.77
CA PHE A 327 0.46 31.24 29.58
C PHE A 327 0.33 29.75 30.01
N ALA A 328 -0.42 29.52 31.07
CA ALA A 328 -0.80 28.18 31.47
C ALA A 328 -1.93 27.66 30.55
N PRO A 329 -1.92 26.41 30.14
CA PRO A 329 -3.03 25.81 29.41
C PRO A 329 -4.29 25.78 30.30
N ALA A 330 -5.45 25.89 29.69
CA ALA A 330 -6.72 25.60 30.35
C ALA A 330 -6.91 24.07 30.43
N THR A 331 -7.72 23.64 31.40
CA THR A 331 -7.99 22.22 31.62
C THR A 331 -9.48 21.92 31.52
N ALA A 332 -9.80 20.72 31.07
CA ALA A 332 -11.16 20.18 31.08
C ALA A 332 -11.11 18.65 31.30
N THR A 333 -12.18 18.09 31.83
CA THR A 333 -12.31 16.65 32.06
C THR A 333 -12.92 15.98 30.85
N VAL A 334 -12.33 14.87 30.43
CA VAL A 334 -12.87 13.97 29.42
C VAL A 334 -13.29 12.69 30.09
N THR A 335 -14.53 12.27 29.84
CA THR A 335 -15.05 10.96 30.23
C THR A 335 -15.19 10.09 28.98
N VAL A 336 -14.49 8.96 28.93
CA VAL A 336 -14.60 7.99 27.83
C VAL A 336 -15.68 6.97 28.15
N THR A 337 -16.61 6.80 27.22
CA THR A 337 -17.67 5.78 27.31
C THR A 337 -17.58 4.74 26.18
N GLY A 338 -18.31 3.64 26.30
CA GLY A 338 -18.31 2.59 25.28
C GLY A 338 -17.08 1.70 25.29
N ALA A 339 -16.23 1.80 26.32
CA ALA A 339 -15.01 0.99 26.41
C ALA A 339 -15.28 -0.52 26.58
N GLY A 340 -16.42 -0.88 27.20
CA GLY A 340 -16.75 -2.27 27.52
C GLY A 340 -16.14 -2.74 28.84
N SER A 341 -16.29 -4.03 29.14
CA SER A 341 -15.82 -4.65 30.40
C SER A 341 -14.38 -5.21 30.34
N VAL A 342 -13.73 -5.15 29.19
CA VAL A 342 -12.36 -5.65 29.02
C VAL A 342 -11.38 -4.56 29.39
N PRO A 343 -10.28 -4.83 30.12
CA PRO A 343 -9.25 -3.84 30.38
C PRO A 343 -8.63 -3.39 29.06
N PHE A 344 -8.99 -2.19 28.63
CA PHE A 344 -8.45 -1.58 27.42
C PHE A 344 -7.21 -0.77 27.77
N LYS A 345 -6.25 -0.80 26.86
CA LYS A 345 -5.20 0.20 26.83
C LYS A 345 -5.78 1.43 26.12
N HIS A 346 -5.98 2.49 26.87
CA HIS A 346 -6.39 3.78 26.31
C HIS A 346 -5.16 4.61 26.02
N GLU A 347 -5.10 5.14 24.82
CA GLU A 347 -4.18 6.21 24.46
C GLU A 347 -5.02 7.41 24.08
N HIS A 348 -4.65 8.58 24.55
CA HIS A 348 -5.34 9.82 24.22
C HIS A 348 -4.33 10.92 23.93
N ALA A 349 -4.65 11.73 22.94
CA ALA A 349 -3.86 12.87 22.55
C ALA A 349 -4.79 14.08 22.38
N MET A 350 -4.29 15.26 22.73
CA MET A 350 -4.92 16.52 22.42
C MET A 350 -4.08 17.24 21.38
N SER A 351 -4.68 17.54 20.26
CA SER A 351 -4.09 18.34 19.22
C SER A 351 -4.79 19.69 19.10
N TYR A 352 -4.11 20.64 18.51
CA TYR A 352 -4.63 21.95 18.23
C TYR A 352 -4.41 22.31 16.77
N TYR A 353 -5.45 22.77 16.12
CA TYR A 353 -5.42 23.25 14.76
C TYR A 353 -5.49 24.76 14.79
N ALA A 354 -4.49 25.44 14.23
CA ALA A 354 -4.41 26.89 14.27
C ALA A 354 -4.56 27.52 12.88
N GLY A 355 -5.27 28.65 12.88
CA GLY A 355 -5.40 29.52 11.73
C GLY A 355 -6.24 28.96 10.58
N ALA A 356 -6.40 29.77 9.54
CA ALA A 356 -7.20 29.41 8.36
C ALA A 356 -6.63 28.24 7.55
N ALA A 357 -5.33 27.95 7.69
CA ALA A 357 -4.66 26.81 7.06
C ALA A 357 -4.90 25.48 7.78
N CYS A 358 -5.59 25.51 8.94
CA CYS A 358 -5.84 24.32 9.75
C CYS A 358 -4.54 23.56 10.09
N SER A 359 -3.53 24.30 10.53
CA SER A 359 -2.22 23.75 10.86
C SER A 359 -2.25 22.96 12.15
N TYR A 360 -1.75 21.74 12.11
CA TYR A 360 -1.82 20.76 13.19
C TYR A 360 -0.66 20.91 14.19
N TYR A 361 -0.96 20.80 15.49
CA TYR A 361 0.00 20.82 16.58
C TYR A 361 -0.40 19.83 17.67
N ASP A 362 0.51 18.98 18.11
CA ASP A 362 0.27 18.12 19.28
C ASP A 362 0.51 18.92 20.56
N LEU A 363 -0.48 18.95 21.46
CA LEU A 363 -0.39 19.62 22.76
C LEU A 363 -0.19 18.64 23.92
N TYR A 364 -0.59 17.39 23.73
CA TYR A 364 -0.64 16.43 24.83
C TYR A 364 -0.76 15.02 24.28
N TYR A 365 0.05 14.12 24.81
CA TYR A 365 -0.07 12.68 24.56
C TYR A 365 0.07 11.93 25.87
N HIS A 366 -0.86 11.02 26.15
CA HIS A 366 -0.79 10.17 27.33
C HIS A 366 -1.29 8.75 27.02
N SER A 367 -0.59 7.76 27.55
CA SER A 367 -0.97 6.34 27.43
C SER A 367 -1.29 5.81 28.83
N ASN A 368 -2.57 5.64 29.15
CA ASN A 368 -3.05 5.07 30.39
C ASN A 368 -3.82 3.78 30.16
N ILE A 369 -3.64 2.82 31.05
CA ILE A 369 -4.38 1.56 31.03
C ILE A 369 -5.56 1.67 32.00
N GLY A 370 -6.78 1.53 31.47
CA GLY A 370 -7.98 1.31 32.28
C GLY A 370 -8.59 2.55 32.97
N VAL A 371 -8.20 3.77 32.57
CA VAL A 371 -8.78 5.00 33.12
C VAL A 371 -9.77 5.60 32.13
N ASN A 372 -11.05 5.70 32.54
CA ASN A 372 -12.11 6.29 31.70
C ASN A 372 -12.18 7.83 31.80
N ASP A 373 -11.73 8.41 32.91
CA ASP A 373 -11.73 9.84 33.11
C ASP A 373 -10.31 10.39 33.16
N PHE A 374 -10.03 11.43 32.39
CA PHE A 374 -8.73 12.10 32.38
C PHE A 374 -8.89 13.61 32.20
N THR A 375 -7.87 14.34 32.63
CA THR A 375 -7.78 15.78 32.42
C THR A 375 -7.05 16.07 31.12
N MET A 376 -7.70 16.71 30.17
CA MET A 376 -7.06 17.27 29.00
C MET A 376 -6.59 18.70 29.24
N ARG A 377 -5.53 19.10 28.56
CA ARG A 377 -5.00 20.47 28.55
C ARG A 377 -5.11 21.05 27.14
N GLY A 378 -5.54 22.28 27.02
CA GLY A 378 -5.74 22.96 25.75
C GLY A 378 -5.54 24.46 25.84
N ILE A 379 -5.74 25.16 24.77
CA ILE A 379 -5.52 26.59 24.67
C ILE A 379 -6.70 27.33 25.29
N PRO A 380 -6.46 28.27 26.25
CA PRO A 380 -7.53 29.09 26.83
C PRO A 380 -8.27 29.94 25.79
N ALA A 381 -9.56 30.16 25.96
CA ALA A 381 -10.39 30.89 24.98
C ALA A 381 -9.83 32.29 24.64
N ALA A 382 -9.20 32.96 25.61
CA ALA A 382 -8.58 34.28 25.39
C ALA A 382 -7.38 34.24 24.41
N GLN A 383 -6.82 33.06 24.16
CA GLN A 383 -5.65 32.84 23.26
C GLN A 383 -6.06 32.21 21.92
N GLN A 384 -7.36 31.91 21.75
CA GLN A 384 -7.88 31.27 20.53
C GLN A 384 -8.36 32.32 19.52
N ARG A 385 -8.24 31.99 18.24
CA ARG A 385 -8.95 32.64 17.14
C ARG A 385 -10.18 31.83 16.78
N ALA A 386 -11.16 32.46 16.13
CA ALA A 386 -12.39 31.79 15.68
C ALA A 386 -12.13 30.62 14.71
N THR A 387 -10.98 30.62 14.06
CA THR A 387 -10.54 29.55 13.12
C THR A 387 -9.76 28.44 13.80
N ASP A 388 -9.55 28.52 15.10
CA ASP A 388 -8.76 27.53 15.85
C ASP A 388 -9.66 26.44 16.43
N PHE A 389 -9.17 25.21 16.43
CA PHE A 389 -9.89 24.06 16.97
C PHE A 389 -9.00 23.19 17.81
N HIS A 390 -9.53 22.68 18.91
CA HIS A 390 -8.96 21.52 19.60
C HIS A 390 -9.42 20.25 18.90
N SER A 391 -8.61 19.21 18.94
CA SER A 391 -9.01 17.89 18.54
C SER A 391 -8.55 16.87 19.58
N ILE A 392 -9.47 16.04 20.03
CA ILE A 392 -9.17 14.96 20.95
C ILE A 392 -9.17 13.63 20.20
N PHE A 393 -8.11 12.89 20.35
CA PHE A 393 -7.96 11.53 19.87
C PHE A 393 -8.03 10.57 21.05
N VAL A 394 -8.94 9.61 20.99
CA VAL A 394 -9.03 8.50 21.96
C VAL A 394 -8.94 7.19 21.23
N HIS A 395 -7.94 6.40 21.56
CA HIS A 395 -7.68 5.09 21.02
C HIS A 395 -7.89 4.00 22.07
N SER A 396 -8.50 2.91 21.68
CA SER A 396 -8.71 1.73 22.53
C SER A 396 -8.35 0.46 21.76
N SER A 397 -7.56 -0.41 22.38
CA SER A 397 -7.16 -1.69 21.79
C SER A 397 -7.39 -2.85 22.73
N SER A 398 -7.80 -4.00 22.19
CA SER A 398 -7.97 -5.25 22.92
C SER A 398 -7.71 -6.43 21.96
N GLY A 399 -6.69 -7.22 22.24
CA GLY A 399 -6.27 -8.30 21.35
C GLY A 399 -6.00 -7.80 19.92
N ASN A 400 -6.67 -8.37 18.96
CA ASN A 400 -6.55 -8.03 17.54
C ASN A 400 -7.54 -6.94 17.08
N SER A 401 -8.30 -6.35 18.01
CA SER A 401 -9.26 -5.29 17.72
C SER A 401 -8.74 -3.94 18.18
N ARG A 402 -8.87 -2.94 17.32
CA ARG A 402 -8.55 -1.55 17.62
C ARG A 402 -9.70 -0.66 17.19
N ARG A 403 -9.89 0.43 17.91
CA ARG A 403 -10.85 1.49 17.56
C ARG A 403 -10.39 2.82 18.09
N TYR A 404 -10.69 3.86 17.37
CA TYR A 404 -10.45 5.21 17.84
C TYR A 404 -11.55 6.16 17.39
N VAL A 405 -11.59 7.27 18.08
CA VAL A 405 -12.41 8.43 17.76
C VAL A 405 -11.54 9.67 17.82
N LEU A 406 -11.74 10.56 16.87
CA LEU A 406 -11.20 11.91 16.86
C LEU A 406 -12.37 12.86 16.79
N GLU A 407 -12.45 13.77 17.75
CA GLU A 407 -13.47 14.82 17.80
C GLU A 407 -12.83 16.20 17.86
N SER A 408 -13.31 17.11 17.02
CA SER A 408 -12.84 18.50 16.97
C SER A 408 -13.86 19.46 17.55
N PHE A 409 -13.38 20.47 18.26
CA PHE A 409 -14.20 21.48 18.93
C PHE A 409 -13.42 22.77 19.14
N HIS A 410 -14.10 23.89 19.08
CA HIS A 410 -13.49 25.18 19.31
C HIS A 410 -13.29 25.41 20.82
N THR A 411 -14.36 25.31 21.62
CA THR A 411 -14.32 25.61 23.05
C THR A 411 -13.86 24.43 23.89
N LEU A 412 -12.82 24.63 24.69
CA LEU A 412 -12.36 23.66 25.67
C LEU A 412 -13.36 23.60 26.86
N ALA A 413 -14.03 22.49 27.00
CA ALA A 413 -15.01 22.24 28.06
C ALA A 413 -15.02 20.75 28.43
N ASN A 414 -15.53 20.40 29.60
CA ASN A 414 -15.77 19.02 29.98
C ASN A 414 -16.64 18.32 28.95
N ARG A 415 -16.26 17.11 28.58
CA ARG A 415 -16.97 16.36 27.54
C ARG A 415 -16.93 14.85 27.73
N THR A 416 -17.91 14.19 27.16
CA THR A 416 -17.98 12.74 27.10
C THR A 416 -17.65 12.31 25.66
N ILE A 417 -16.65 11.45 25.52
CA ILE A 417 -16.24 10.87 24.24
C ILE A 417 -16.71 9.41 24.19
N ALA A 418 -17.63 9.12 23.30
CA ALA A 418 -18.10 7.76 23.09
C ALA A 418 -17.18 7.06 22.07
N LEU A 419 -16.51 5.99 22.49
CA LEU A 419 -15.80 5.12 21.54
C LEU A 419 -16.79 4.47 20.58
N PRO A 420 -16.45 4.35 19.29
CA PRO A 420 -17.30 3.63 18.34
C PRO A 420 -17.39 2.15 18.71
N ALA A 421 -18.41 1.45 18.21
CA ALA A 421 -18.51 0.02 18.37
C ALA A 421 -17.27 -0.71 17.79
N ALA A 422 -16.87 -1.80 18.42
CA ALA A 422 -15.80 -2.62 17.84
C ALA A 422 -16.25 -3.23 16.50
N LEU A 423 -15.34 -3.32 15.54
CA LEU A 423 -15.62 -4.00 14.30
C LEU A 423 -15.75 -5.50 14.58
N PRO A 424 -16.86 -6.15 14.16
CA PRO A 424 -17.01 -7.59 14.32
C PRO A 424 -15.92 -8.34 13.56
N VAL A 425 -15.52 -9.49 14.06
CA VAL A 425 -14.62 -10.39 13.32
C VAL A 425 -15.35 -10.85 12.07
N PRO A 426 -14.82 -10.61 10.86
CA PRO A 426 -15.47 -11.03 9.63
C PRO A 426 -15.45 -12.55 9.45
N THR A 427 -16.45 -13.08 8.77
CA THR A 427 -16.36 -14.43 8.22
C THR A 427 -15.46 -14.39 6.99
N ILE A 428 -14.33 -15.10 7.06
CA ILE A 428 -13.37 -15.19 5.95
C ILE A 428 -13.59 -16.50 5.21
N THR A 429 -13.72 -16.43 3.88
CA THR A 429 -13.84 -17.58 2.98
C THR A 429 -12.90 -17.41 1.79
N THR A 430 -12.67 -18.51 1.08
CA THR A 430 -11.83 -18.56 -0.11
C THR A 430 -12.71 -18.90 -1.32
N PRO A 431 -13.17 -17.94 -2.13
CA PRO A 431 -13.97 -18.23 -3.31
C PRO A 431 -13.19 -19.12 -4.30
N ALA A 432 -13.89 -20.05 -4.95
CA ALA A 432 -13.33 -20.83 -6.04
C ALA A 432 -12.92 -19.92 -7.21
N GLY A 433 -11.85 -20.26 -7.93
CA GLY A 433 -11.38 -19.50 -9.09
C GLY A 433 -9.94 -19.79 -9.46
N GLY A 434 -9.44 -19.10 -10.48
CA GLY A 434 -8.10 -19.31 -11.03
C GLY A 434 -6.94 -18.81 -10.16
N HIS A 435 -7.21 -18.01 -9.12
CA HIS A 435 -6.24 -17.54 -8.15
C HIS A 435 -6.77 -17.69 -6.75
N ARG A 436 -5.86 -17.69 -5.81
CA ARG A 436 -6.20 -17.59 -4.41
C ARG A 436 -6.80 -16.21 -4.14
N ARG A 437 -8.04 -16.20 -3.68
CA ARG A 437 -8.78 -14.99 -3.36
C ARG A 437 -9.36 -15.12 -1.97
N MET A 438 -9.51 -14.01 -1.28
CA MET A 438 -10.20 -13.97 0.00
C MET A 438 -11.50 -13.19 -0.16
N GLN A 439 -12.51 -13.63 0.58
CA GLN A 439 -13.76 -12.94 0.75
C GLN A 439 -14.01 -12.75 2.23
N ALA A 440 -14.37 -11.53 2.62
CA ALA A 440 -14.75 -11.17 3.97
C ALA A 440 -16.20 -10.73 4.00
N SER A 441 -16.96 -11.23 4.97
CA SER A 441 -18.35 -10.84 5.20
C SER A 441 -18.56 -10.44 6.65
N LEU A 442 -19.21 -9.30 6.89
CA LEU A 442 -19.54 -8.80 8.22
C LEU A 442 -20.75 -7.86 8.15
N THR A 443 -21.33 -7.55 9.32
CA THR A 443 -22.31 -6.48 9.47
C THR A 443 -21.64 -5.28 10.13
N LEU A 444 -21.64 -4.14 9.44
CA LEU A 444 -21.06 -2.90 9.91
C LEU A 444 -21.92 -2.28 11.02
N PRO A 445 -21.33 -1.94 12.18
CA PRO A 445 -21.99 -1.12 13.17
C PRO A 445 -22.42 0.25 12.63
N PRO A 446 -23.44 0.90 13.23
CA PRO A 446 -23.97 2.18 12.74
C PRO A 446 -22.93 3.31 12.64
N ASP A 447 -21.93 3.31 13.52
CA ASP A 447 -20.83 4.30 13.50
C ASP A 447 -20.11 4.38 12.16
N TYR A 448 -20.08 3.27 11.38
CA TYR A 448 -19.34 3.16 10.11
C TYR A 448 -20.25 3.24 8.88
N GLN A 449 -21.57 3.39 9.06
CA GLN A 449 -22.53 3.45 7.95
C GLN A 449 -22.62 4.84 7.30
N GLN A 450 -22.05 5.84 7.94
CA GLN A 450 -21.89 7.19 7.37
C GLN A 450 -20.52 7.37 6.71
N SER A 451 -19.75 6.31 6.63
CA SER A 451 -18.37 6.40 6.29
C SER A 451 -18.05 6.02 4.87
N LEU A 452 -16.83 6.34 4.56
CA LEU A 452 -16.31 6.32 3.22
C LEU A 452 -15.73 4.96 2.83
N TYR A 453 -15.15 4.16 3.76
CA TYR A 453 -14.33 3.03 3.32
C TYR A 453 -14.34 1.85 4.29
N LEU A 454 -14.41 0.65 3.71
CA LEU A 454 -14.05 -0.60 4.33
C LEU A 454 -12.80 -1.13 3.61
N ASP A 455 -11.69 -1.22 4.33
CA ASP A 455 -10.43 -1.70 3.79
C ASP A 455 -10.23 -3.17 4.17
N PHE A 456 -9.79 -3.97 3.22
CA PHE A 456 -9.45 -5.36 3.42
C PHE A 456 -8.07 -5.65 2.82
N TYR A 457 -7.15 -6.08 3.67
CA TYR A 457 -5.78 -6.41 3.30
C TYR A 457 -5.52 -7.88 3.57
N TYR A 458 -4.75 -8.54 2.74
CA TYR A 458 -4.14 -9.80 3.07
C TYR A 458 -2.68 -9.84 2.59
N ASN A 459 -1.81 -10.48 3.37
CA ASN A 459 -0.38 -10.51 3.15
C ASN A 459 0.16 -11.94 3.26
N GLU A 460 1.22 -12.23 2.53
CA GLU A 460 2.05 -13.40 2.77
C GLU A 460 3.10 -13.14 3.85
N PRO A 461 3.39 -14.09 4.75
CA PRO A 461 4.31 -13.89 5.88
C PRO A 461 5.77 -13.65 5.51
N ARG A 462 6.16 -13.87 4.27
CA ARG A 462 7.59 -13.86 3.84
C ARG A 462 8.01 -12.65 3.01
N GLY A 463 7.22 -11.58 2.95
CA GLY A 463 7.67 -10.32 2.37
C GLY A 463 8.00 -10.31 0.87
N ALA A 464 7.76 -11.41 0.18
CA ALA A 464 7.97 -11.52 -1.25
C ALA A 464 6.63 -11.60 -1.96
N ALA A 465 6.17 -10.49 -2.49
CA ALA A 465 5.17 -10.41 -3.54
C ALA A 465 3.81 -11.08 -3.24
N GLY A 466 2.85 -10.31 -2.80
CA GLY A 466 1.48 -10.76 -2.75
C GLY A 466 0.63 -10.08 -1.69
N GLN A 467 0.51 -8.76 -1.74
CA GLN A 467 -0.47 -8.03 -0.95
C GLN A 467 -1.73 -7.80 -1.78
N GLY A 468 -2.89 -8.26 -1.30
CA GLY A 468 -4.19 -7.83 -1.82
C GLY A 468 -4.75 -6.72 -0.95
N VAL A 469 -5.08 -5.58 -1.55
CA VAL A 469 -5.74 -4.46 -0.88
C VAL A 469 -7.06 -4.20 -1.59
N MET A 470 -8.16 -4.17 -0.85
CA MET A 470 -9.47 -3.80 -1.39
C MET A 470 -10.10 -2.74 -0.50
N THR A 471 -10.50 -1.65 -1.10
CA THR A 471 -11.24 -0.57 -0.47
C THR A 471 -12.62 -0.47 -1.11
N ALA A 472 -13.67 -0.38 -0.31
CA ALA A 472 -15.03 -0.16 -0.78
C ALA A 472 -15.68 0.98 -0.02
N SER A 473 -16.32 1.93 -0.72
CA SER A 473 -17.13 2.96 -0.08
C SER A 473 -18.43 2.37 0.47
N PHE A 474 -18.99 3.00 1.50
CA PHE A 474 -20.29 2.58 2.05
C PHE A 474 -21.42 2.71 1.01
N ALA A 475 -21.37 3.74 0.18
CA ALA A 475 -22.32 3.93 -0.91
C ALA A 475 -22.25 2.79 -1.95
N TRP A 476 -21.03 2.27 -2.20
CA TRP A 476 -20.87 1.08 -3.05
C TRP A 476 -21.46 -0.17 -2.39
N LEU A 477 -21.24 -0.37 -1.07
CA LEU A 477 -21.78 -1.52 -0.33
C LEU A 477 -23.30 -1.57 -0.37
N GLY A 478 -23.96 -0.42 -0.27
CA GLY A 478 -25.41 -0.28 -0.37
C GLY A 478 -26.18 -0.75 0.88
N GLY A 479 -25.49 -0.98 2.00
CA GLY A 479 -26.11 -1.38 3.27
C GLY A 479 -25.10 -1.82 4.33
N ALA A 480 -25.62 -2.11 5.52
CA ALA A 480 -24.80 -2.48 6.67
C ALA A 480 -24.11 -3.86 6.52
N THR A 481 -24.73 -4.82 5.83
CA THR A 481 -24.09 -6.12 5.56
C THR A 481 -23.16 -5.98 4.37
N ALA A 482 -21.87 -6.12 4.66
CA ALA A 482 -20.80 -5.99 3.68
C ALA A 482 -20.23 -7.35 3.32
N THR A 483 -20.05 -7.60 2.04
CA THR A 483 -19.29 -8.73 1.51
C THR A 483 -18.28 -8.18 0.50
N LEU A 484 -17.01 -8.29 0.84
CA LEU A 484 -15.90 -7.92 -0.03
C LEU A 484 -15.20 -9.18 -0.52
N ALA A 485 -15.25 -9.44 -1.80
CA ALA A 485 -14.56 -10.54 -2.46
C ALA A 485 -13.55 -9.99 -3.47
N PHE A 486 -12.30 -10.40 -3.34
CA PHE A 486 -11.30 -10.05 -4.36
C PHE A 486 -11.78 -10.57 -5.72
N PRO A 487 -11.76 -9.72 -6.76
CA PRO A 487 -12.19 -10.10 -8.09
C PRO A 487 -11.32 -11.20 -8.69
N ASP A 488 -11.88 -11.98 -9.59
CA ASP A 488 -11.14 -12.92 -10.42
C ASP A 488 -10.63 -12.21 -11.67
N PHE A 489 -9.36 -11.87 -11.67
CA PHE A 489 -8.71 -11.21 -12.80
C PHE A 489 -8.12 -12.19 -13.83
N SER A 490 -8.25 -13.52 -13.64
CA SER A 490 -7.60 -14.53 -14.50
C SER A 490 -7.94 -14.43 -15.98
N ARG A 491 -9.09 -13.83 -16.28
CA ARG A 491 -9.56 -13.64 -17.67
C ARG A 491 -9.35 -12.22 -18.18
N VAL A 492 -8.79 -11.33 -17.38
CA VAL A 492 -8.52 -9.94 -17.79
C VAL A 492 -7.22 -9.86 -18.55
N THR A 493 -7.24 -9.21 -19.70
CA THR A 493 -6.05 -9.04 -20.55
C THR A 493 -4.87 -8.48 -19.73
N GLY A 494 -3.66 -8.98 -19.98
CA GLY A 494 -2.43 -8.53 -19.32
C GLY A 494 -2.30 -8.93 -17.85
N TRP A 495 -3.26 -9.68 -17.30
CA TRP A 495 -3.16 -10.22 -15.96
C TRP A 495 -2.08 -11.30 -15.84
N LYS A 496 -1.32 -11.28 -14.77
CA LYS A 496 -0.33 -12.31 -14.44
C LYS A 496 -0.66 -12.94 -13.08
N SER A 497 -0.58 -14.28 -13.01
CA SER A 497 -0.80 -14.98 -11.74
C SER A 497 0.15 -14.54 -10.64
N SER A 498 1.38 -14.10 -11.01
CA SER A 498 2.37 -13.56 -10.08
C SER A 498 1.99 -12.22 -9.43
N PHE A 499 0.88 -11.61 -9.81
CA PHE A 499 0.33 -10.42 -9.16
C PHE A 499 -0.44 -10.74 -7.87
N MET A 500 -0.77 -12.01 -7.66
CA MET A 500 -1.46 -12.49 -6.47
C MET A 500 -0.56 -13.43 -5.67
N PRO A 501 -0.83 -13.61 -4.37
CA PRO A 501 -0.11 -14.57 -3.53
C PRO A 501 -0.11 -15.99 -4.11
N ALA A 502 0.97 -16.73 -3.85
CA ALA A 502 1.04 -18.14 -4.17
C ALA A 502 0.01 -18.96 -3.36
N SER A 503 -0.42 -20.10 -3.90
CA SER A 503 -1.54 -20.88 -3.34
C SER A 503 -1.22 -21.60 -2.02
N ASP A 504 0.04 -21.67 -1.61
CA ASP A 504 0.55 -22.43 -0.46
C ASP A 504 0.99 -21.54 0.72
N ALA A 505 0.85 -20.22 0.60
CA ALA A 505 1.27 -19.30 1.65
C ALA A 505 0.25 -19.20 2.79
N SER A 506 0.71 -19.19 4.03
CA SER A 506 -0.12 -18.77 5.16
C SER A 506 -0.44 -17.29 5.02
N SER A 507 -1.68 -16.87 5.25
CA SER A 507 -2.04 -15.47 5.16
C SER A 507 -2.49 -14.89 6.48
N SER A 508 -2.19 -13.63 6.68
CA SER A 508 -2.84 -12.77 7.65
C SER A 508 -3.78 -11.81 6.91
N TRP A 509 -4.85 -11.45 7.57
CA TRP A 509 -5.77 -10.45 7.06
C TRP A 509 -5.95 -9.32 8.09
N TYR A 510 -6.28 -8.16 7.58
CA TYR A 510 -6.60 -6.98 8.35
C TYR A 510 -7.81 -6.31 7.69
N MET A 511 -8.80 -5.96 8.50
CA MET A 511 -9.97 -5.24 8.06
C MET A 511 -10.17 -4.00 8.90
N SER A 512 -10.48 -2.89 8.25
CA SER A 512 -10.78 -1.63 8.93
C SER A 512 -12.02 -0.96 8.34
N ALA A 513 -12.72 -0.25 9.19
CA ALA A 513 -13.83 0.61 8.81
C ALA A 513 -13.61 2.01 9.34
N ARG A 514 -13.94 3.00 8.53
CA ARG A 514 -13.86 4.41 8.88
C ARG A 514 -15.24 5.04 8.79
N GLY A 515 -15.49 6.02 9.64
CA GLY A 515 -16.71 6.80 9.64
C GLY A 515 -16.45 8.26 9.97
N ALA A 516 -17.33 9.13 9.50
CA ALA A 516 -17.35 10.53 9.85
C ALA A 516 -18.81 10.99 9.94
N ASN A 517 -19.10 11.89 10.87
CA ASN A 517 -20.38 12.58 10.84
C ASN A 517 -20.37 13.66 9.73
N SER A 518 -21.51 14.32 9.50
CA SER A 518 -21.64 15.37 8.48
C SER A 518 -20.64 16.52 8.67
N ALA A 519 -20.34 16.90 9.92
CA ALA A 519 -19.32 17.90 10.22
C ALA A 519 -17.92 17.40 9.89
N GLY A 520 -17.61 16.12 10.18
CA GLY A 520 -16.32 15.50 9.85
C GLY A 520 -16.03 15.47 8.35
N ALA A 521 -17.04 15.44 7.48
CA ALA A 521 -16.84 15.57 6.04
C ALA A 521 -16.15 16.89 5.63
N GLY A 522 -16.24 17.94 6.46
CA GLY A 522 -15.55 19.22 6.27
C GLY A 522 -14.10 19.25 6.79
N GLY A 523 -13.63 18.18 7.37
CA GLY A 523 -12.27 18.11 7.94
C GLY A 523 -12.19 18.37 9.45
N PRO A 524 -10.98 18.37 10.03
CA PRO A 524 -10.78 18.51 11.49
C PRO A 524 -10.97 19.94 12.02
N CYS A 525 -10.99 20.95 11.17
CA CYS A 525 -11.21 22.35 11.56
C CYS A 525 -12.68 22.78 11.42
N VAL A 526 -13.57 21.90 11.80
CA VAL A 526 -15.02 22.14 11.82
C VAL A 526 -15.55 21.77 13.21
N GLU A 527 -16.42 22.61 13.74
CA GLU A 527 -17.04 22.38 15.04
C GLU A 527 -17.82 21.06 15.07
N ASN A 528 -17.57 20.27 16.11
CA ASN A 528 -18.16 18.95 16.31
C ASN A 528 -17.86 17.95 15.18
N ALA A 529 -16.79 18.15 14.41
CA ALA A 529 -16.31 17.13 13.48
C ALA A 529 -15.93 15.88 14.26
N ARG A 530 -16.46 14.73 13.83
CA ARG A 530 -16.21 13.44 14.46
C ARG A 530 -15.78 12.43 13.40
N PHE A 531 -14.64 11.82 13.62
CA PHE A 531 -14.11 10.72 12.83
C PHE A 531 -14.00 9.49 13.70
N VAL A 532 -14.38 8.36 13.17
CA VAL A 532 -14.27 7.07 13.84
C VAL A 532 -13.54 6.07 12.97
N PHE A 533 -12.86 5.17 13.63
CA PHE A 533 -12.17 4.07 12.98
C PHE A 533 -12.26 2.84 13.86
N ALA A 534 -12.39 1.69 13.25
CA ALA A 534 -12.11 0.43 13.91
C ALA A 534 -11.39 -0.52 12.96
N SER A 535 -10.63 -1.42 13.54
CA SER A 535 -10.00 -2.49 12.80
C SER A 535 -10.00 -3.79 13.58
N VAL A 536 -9.92 -4.88 12.83
CA VAL A 536 -9.75 -6.23 13.36
C VAL A 536 -8.82 -6.99 12.42
N SER A 537 -8.00 -7.85 12.98
CA SER A 537 -7.06 -8.66 12.21
C SER A 537 -7.10 -10.12 12.66
N GLY A 538 -6.61 -11.00 11.82
CA GLY A 538 -6.52 -12.40 12.12
C GLY A 538 -5.62 -13.15 11.13
N THR A 539 -5.41 -14.43 11.42
CA THR A 539 -4.81 -15.38 10.48
C THR A 539 -5.94 -16.24 9.91
N GLY A 540 -5.97 -16.40 8.62
CA GLY A 540 -7.04 -17.15 7.96
C GLY A 540 -6.61 -18.56 7.57
N PRO A 541 -7.58 -19.48 7.42
CA PRO A 541 -7.34 -20.66 6.64
C PRO A 541 -7.11 -20.22 5.20
N ILE A 542 -6.10 -20.74 4.66
CA ILE A 542 -5.80 -20.50 3.29
C ILE A 542 -5.86 -21.82 2.57
#